data_d45b14ed3b1c14fd7559df04b2cebcec
#
_entry.id   d45b14ed3b1c14fd7559df04b2cebcec
#
_cell.length_a   1.000
_cell.length_b   1.000
_cell.length_c   1.000
_cell.angle_alpha   90.00
_cell.angle_beta   90.00
_cell.angle_gamma   90.00
#
_symmetry.space_group_name_H-M   'P 1'
#
loop_
_entity.id
_entity.type
_entity.pdbx_description
1 polymer ?
#
loop_
_entity_poly.entity_id
_entity_poly.type
_entity_poly.pdbx_seq_one_letter_code
_entity_poly.pdbx_strand_id
1 'polypeptide(L)'
;MSVLYSSSLTKSYELQIAFCDERMFFDDTPVYEYWTPAFIFEHVENDITDFKRKAAAKIPRIKEYELDDVRSTYLWNHYFMVMLLLRELVPMAVEEVYGECNMPDADVVVSFGRYMEKSIPLYQRGKTDEIFSSGNR
;
A
#
# COMPACT_ATOMS: atom_id res chain seq x y z
N MET A 1 4.83 -0.86 4.73
CA MET A 1 3.45 -1.23 4.35
C MET A 1 3.44 -1.65 2.89
N SER A 2 2.74 -2.73 2.56
CA SER A 2 2.74 -3.26 1.19
C SER A 2 1.35 -3.63 0.70
N VAL A 3 1.14 -3.41 -0.61
CA VAL A 3 -0.03 -3.87 -1.34
C VAL A 3 0.19 -5.33 -1.73
N LEU A 4 -0.71 -6.21 -1.33
CA LEU A 4 -0.69 -7.62 -1.72
C LEU A 4 -1.47 -7.83 -3.02
N TYR A 5 -0.85 -8.48 -4.00
CA TYR A 5 -1.53 -8.83 -5.25
C TYR A 5 -2.75 -9.74 -5.00
N SER A 6 -2.62 -10.68 -4.06
CA SER A 6 -3.71 -11.58 -3.65
C SER A 6 -4.94 -10.82 -3.14
N SER A 7 -4.75 -9.70 -2.40
CA SER A 7 -5.87 -8.94 -1.86
C SER A 7 -6.73 -8.28 -2.94
N SER A 8 -6.13 -7.93 -4.07
CA SER A 8 -6.86 -7.42 -5.24
C SER A 8 -7.70 -8.52 -5.91
N LEU A 9 -7.17 -9.75 -5.97
CA LEU A 9 -7.89 -10.90 -6.55
C LEU A 9 -9.05 -11.36 -5.66
N THR A 10 -8.83 -11.40 -4.35
CA THR A 10 -9.85 -11.79 -3.36
C THR A 10 -10.83 -10.67 -3.04
N LYS A 11 -10.58 -9.44 -3.52
CA LYS A 11 -11.37 -8.23 -3.24
C LYS A 11 -11.39 -7.85 -1.76
N SER A 12 -10.40 -8.30 -0.99
CA SER A 12 -10.24 -7.89 0.41
C SER A 12 -9.64 -6.49 0.53
N TYR A 13 -8.86 -6.07 -0.48
CA TYR A 13 -8.15 -4.76 -0.54
C TYR A 13 -7.29 -4.47 0.68
N GLU A 14 -6.82 -5.53 1.34
CA GLU A 14 -5.97 -5.45 2.51
C GLU A 14 -4.56 -4.98 2.14
N LEU A 15 -4.04 -4.12 2.97
CA LEU A 15 -2.64 -3.73 3.01
C LEU A 15 -1.94 -4.50 4.12
N GLN A 16 -0.80 -5.07 3.83
CA GLN A 16 0.05 -5.69 4.83
C GLN A 16 0.94 -4.62 5.47
N ILE A 17 0.92 -4.53 6.77
CA ILE A 17 1.83 -3.75 7.58
C ILE A 17 2.84 -4.73 8.17
N ALA A 18 4.10 -4.64 7.75
CA ALA A 18 5.17 -5.47 8.28
C ALA A 18 6.04 -4.61 9.20
N PHE A 19 6.29 -5.10 10.39
CA PHE A 19 7.28 -4.59 11.32
C PHE A 19 8.48 -5.53 11.25
N CYS A 20 9.59 -5.03 10.76
CA CYS A 20 10.81 -5.80 10.56
C CYS A 20 12.03 -5.02 11.05
N ASP A 21 13.11 -5.73 11.30
CA ASP A 21 14.40 -5.15 11.62
C ASP A 21 15.10 -4.54 10.37
N GLU A 22 16.34 -4.12 10.52
CA GLU A 22 17.16 -3.55 9.43
C GLU A 22 17.36 -4.48 8.23
N ARG A 23 17.15 -5.80 8.41
CA ARG A 23 17.24 -6.81 7.33
C ARG A 23 15.99 -6.82 6.46
N MET A 24 14.92 -6.15 6.84
CA MET A 24 13.65 -6.01 6.09
C MET A 24 13.07 -7.37 5.65
N PHE A 25 13.16 -7.72 4.37
CA PHE A 25 12.62 -8.97 3.82
C PHE A 25 13.38 -10.23 4.27
N PHE A 26 14.55 -10.08 4.86
CA PHE A 26 15.37 -11.16 5.41
C PHE A 26 15.24 -11.27 6.94
N ASP A 27 14.33 -10.52 7.54
CA ASP A 27 13.99 -10.68 8.95
C ASP A 27 13.31 -12.03 9.15
N ASP A 28 13.82 -12.83 10.10
CA ASP A 28 13.33 -14.18 10.40
C ASP A 28 12.06 -14.17 11.27
N THR A 29 11.75 -13.02 11.89
CA THR A 29 10.65 -12.87 12.86
C THR A 29 9.81 -11.61 12.64
N PRO A 30 9.42 -11.27 11.42
CA PRO A 30 8.63 -10.08 11.18
C PRO A 30 7.24 -10.22 11.81
N VAL A 31 6.72 -9.12 12.35
CA VAL A 31 5.34 -9.03 12.82
C VAL A 31 4.49 -8.44 11.71
N TYR A 32 3.38 -9.08 11.42
CA TYR A 32 2.46 -8.66 10.37
C TYR A 32 1.12 -8.24 10.96
N GLU A 33 0.62 -7.12 10.46
CA GLU A 33 -0.75 -6.66 10.66
C GLU A 33 -1.38 -6.35 9.31
N TYR A 34 -2.71 -6.40 9.25
CA TYR A 34 -3.45 -6.14 8.03
C TYR A 34 -4.46 -5.03 8.25
N TRP A 35 -4.52 -4.11 7.31
CA TRP A 35 -5.43 -2.99 7.35
C TRP A 35 -6.17 -2.81 6.03
N THR A 36 -7.48 -2.70 6.10
CA THR A 36 -8.31 -2.39 4.93
C THR A 36 -8.85 -0.97 5.04
N PRO A 37 -8.40 -0.04 4.18
CA PRO A 37 -8.95 1.31 4.11
C PRO A 37 -10.32 1.30 3.42
N ALA A 38 -11.33 0.76 4.10
CA ALA A 38 -12.67 0.51 3.57
C ALA A 38 -13.29 1.77 2.93
N PHE A 39 -13.08 2.94 3.54
CA PHE A 39 -13.60 4.23 3.06
C PHE A 39 -13.07 4.63 1.66
N ILE A 40 -11.94 4.05 1.22
CA ILE A 40 -11.40 4.26 -0.13
C ILE A 40 -11.93 3.21 -1.11
N PHE A 41 -12.05 1.95 -0.65
CA PHE A 41 -12.38 0.83 -1.53
C PHE A 41 -13.87 0.45 -1.56
N GLU A 42 -14.68 1.05 -0.68
CA GLU A 42 -16.11 0.77 -0.53
C GLU A 42 -16.88 0.80 -1.86
N HIS A 43 -16.52 1.71 -2.75
CA HIS A 43 -17.24 1.91 -4.01
C HIS A 43 -16.63 1.19 -5.21
N VAL A 44 -15.43 0.63 -5.07
CA VAL A 44 -14.68 0.04 -6.20
C VAL A 44 -15.48 -1.01 -6.95
N GLU A 45 -16.08 -1.96 -6.25
CA GLU A 45 -16.83 -3.04 -6.91
C GLU A 45 -18.13 -2.55 -7.57
N ASN A 46 -18.77 -1.54 -7.00
CA ASN A 46 -19.94 -0.91 -7.59
C ASN A 46 -19.55 -0.17 -8.88
N ASP A 47 -18.44 0.57 -8.85
CA ASP A 47 -17.94 1.32 -10.01
C ASP A 47 -17.53 0.39 -11.15
N ILE A 48 -16.86 -0.72 -10.84
CA ILE A 48 -16.50 -1.75 -11.85
C ILE A 48 -17.75 -2.42 -12.43
N THR A 49 -18.76 -2.69 -11.61
CA THR A 49 -20.04 -3.26 -12.07
C THR A 49 -20.77 -2.28 -12.98
N ASP A 50 -20.82 -1.00 -12.61
CA ASP A 50 -21.43 0.04 -13.44
C ASP A 50 -20.65 0.27 -14.74
N PHE A 51 -19.33 0.23 -14.70
CA PHE A 51 -18.48 0.28 -15.88
C PHE A 51 -18.82 -0.89 -16.83
N LYS A 52 -18.85 -2.13 -16.31
CA LYS A 52 -19.19 -3.33 -17.07
C LYS A 52 -20.55 -3.17 -17.79
N ARG A 53 -21.58 -2.71 -17.08
CA ARG A 53 -22.92 -2.47 -17.64
C ARG A 53 -22.90 -1.43 -18.76
N LYS A 54 -22.24 -0.28 -18.53
CA LYS A 54 -22.16 0.81 -19.52
C LYS A 54 -21.32 0.43 -20.73
N ALA A 55 -20.25 -0.31 -20.51
CA ALA A 55 -19.36 -0.77 -21.58
C ALA A 55 -20.02 -1.86 -22.45
N ALA A 56 -20.76 -2.81 -21.86
CA ALA A 56 -21.50 -3.84 -22.58
C ALA A 56 -22.56 -3.25 -23.54
N ALA A 57 -23.12 -2.09 -23.23
CA ALA A 57 -24.05 -1.39 -24.11
C ALA A 57 -23.40 -0.81 -25.36
N LYS A 58 -22.07 -0.58 -25.34
CA LYS A 58 -21.33 0.05 -26.45
C LYS A 58 -20.39 -0.92 -27.15
N ILE A 59 -19.90 -1.93 -26.46
CA ILE A 59 -18.90 -2.90 -26.94
C ILE A 59 -19.52 -4.30 -26.84
N PRO A 60 -19.88 -4.95 -27.98
CA PRO A 60 -20.67 -6.18 -27.98
C PRO A 60 -19.98 -7.42 -27.39
N ARG A 61 -18.67 -7.39 -27.17
CA ARG A 61 -17.88 -8.54 -26.70
C ARG A 61 -16.72 -8.11 -25.82
N ILE A 62 -17.02 -7.56 -24.63
CA ILE A 62 -15.97 -7.34 -23.62
C ILE A 62 -15.62 -8.69 -22.98
N LYS A 63 -14.34 -9.02 -23.00
CA LYS A 63 -13.80 -10.22 -22.36
C LYS A 63 -13.46 -9.94 -20.91
N GLU A 64 -13.51 -11.00 -20.08
CA GLU A 64 -13.26 -10.90 -18.63
C GLU A 64 -11.87 -10.29 -18.34
N TYR A 65 -10.83 -10.71 -19.06
CA TYR A 65 -9.47 -10.18 -18.87
C TYR A 65 -9.35 -8.68 -19.13
N GLU A 66 -10.14 -8.13 -20.06
CA GLU A 66 -10.17 -6.68 -20.34
C GLU A 66 -10.79 -5.91 -19.16
N LEU A 67 -11.75 -6.51 -18.48
CA LEU A 67 -12.33 -5.96 -17.24
C LEU A 67 -11.34 -6.05 -16.06
N ASP A 68 -10.53 -7.11 -16.01
CA ASP A 68 -9.50 -7.26 -14.99
C ASP A 68 -8.37 -6.23 -15.18
N ASP A 69 -8.01 -5.91 -16.41
CA ASP A 69 -7.05 -4.84 -16.71
C ASP A 69 -7.60 -3.46 -16.29
N VAL A 70 -8.87 -3.19 -16.58
CA VAL A 70 -9.53 -1.95 -16.11
C VAL A 70 -9.57 -1.90 -14.59
N ARG A 71 -9.96 -3.01 -13.94
CA ARG A 71 -9.97 -3.11 -12.47
C ARG A 71 -8.58 -2.85 -11.90
N SER A 72 -7.56 -3.50 -12.44
CA SER A 72 -6.18 -3.35 -11.97
C SER A 72 -5.71 -1.90 -12.04
N THR A 73 -5.97 -1.23 -13.16
CA THR A 73 -5.63 0.19 -13.34
C THR A 73 -6.41 1.08 -12.39
N TYR A 74 -7.70 0.81 -12.21
CA TYR A 74 -8.58 1.56 -11.32
C TYR A 74 -8.14 1.43 -9.85
N LEU A 75 -7.83 0.21 -9.41
CA LEU A 75 -7.29 -0.07 -8.09
C LEU A 75 -5.96 0.61 -7.84
N TRP A 76 -5.08 0.64 -8.85
CA TRP A 76 -3.79 1.31 -8.70
C TRP A 76 -3.94 2.80 -8.35
N ASN A 77 -4.90 3.48 -8.95
CA ASN A 77 -5.21 4.87 -8.61
C ASN A 77 -5.68 5.01 -7.15
N HIS A 78 -6.47 4.04 -6.64
CA HIS A 78 -6.90 4.03 -5.24
C HIS A 78 -5.73 3.79 -4.29
N TYR A 79 -4.82 2.87 -4.60
CA TYR A 79 -3.61 2.68 -3.82
C TYR A 79 -2.70 3.92 -3.81
N PHE A 80 -2.67 4.65 -4.91
CA PHE A 80 -1.98 5.94 -4.96
C PHE A 80 -2.62 6.97 -4.01
N MET A 81 -3.95 7.02 -3.94
CA MET A 81 -4.66 7.86 -2.97
C MET A 81 -4.35 7.44 -1.53
N VAL A 82 -4.33 6.13 -1.26
CA VAL A 82 -3.90 5.60 0.06
C VAL A 82 -2.48 6.05 0.40
N MET A 83 -1.56 5.97 -0.55
CA MET A 83 -0.18 6.42 -0.35
C MET A 83 -0.11 7.91 0.01
N LEU A 84 -0.86 8.76 -0.69
CA LEU A 84 -0.91 10.20 -0.38
C LEU A 84 -1.46 10.45 1.03
N LEU A 85 -2.52 9.75 1.40
CA LEU A 85 -3.10 9.83 2.75
C LEU A 85 -2.09 9.39 3.82
N LEU A 86 -1.43 8.25 3.60
CA LEU A 86 -0.43 7.73 4.54
C LEU A 86 0.77 8.65 4.68
N ARG A 87 1.15 9.34 3.63
CA ARG A 87 2.24 10.33 3.67
C ARG A 87 1.97 11.47 4.66
N GLU A 88 0.70 11.83 4.85
CA GLU A 88 0.28 12.83 5.84
C GLU A 88 0.07 12.23 7.23
N LEU A 89 -0.53 11.05 7.31
CA LEU A 89 -0.91 10.44 8.59
C LEU A 89 0.26 9.76 9.32
N VAL A 90 1.15 9.10 8.59
CA VAL A 90 2.24 8.32 9.21
C VAL A 90 3.17 9.19 10.07
N PRO A 91 3.64 10.37 9.63
CA PRO A 91 4.45 11.23 10.49
C PRO A 91 3.74 11.57 11.81
N MET A 92 2.47 11.93 11.74
CA MET A 92 1.66 12.29 12.91
C MET A 92 1.52 11.11 13.87
N ALA A 93 1.17 9.93 13.35
CA ALA A 93 1.01 8.73 14.17
C ALA A 93 2.32 8.28 14.81
N VAL A 94 3.43 8.36 14.10
CA VAL A 94 4.74 7.99 14.65
C VAL A 94 5.13 8.95 15.78
N GLU A 95 5.00 10.25 15.59
CA GLU A 95 5.34 11.24 16.62
C GLU A 95 4.44 11.10 17.87
N GLU A 96 3.16 10.78 17.70
CA GLU A 96 2.24 10.51 18.80
C GLU A 96 2.69 9.29 19.62
N VAL A 97 2.97 8.17 18.95
CA VAL A 97 3.44 6.93 19.61
C VAL A 97 4.76 7.15 20.35
N TYR A 98 5.72 7.87 19.75
CA TYR A 98 6.99 8.18 20.40
C TYR A 98 6.82 9.09 21.62
N GLY A 99 5.89 10.05 21.54
CA GLY A 99 5.58 10.95 22.66
C GLY A 99 4.94 10.23 23.85
N GLU A 100 4.02 9.30 23.58
CA GLU A 100 3.30 8.57 24.63
C GLU A 100 4.11 7.45 25.26
N CYS A 101 4.88 6.70 24.47
CA CYS A 101 5.53 5.47 24.91
C CYS A 101 6.94 5.69 25.50
N ASN A 102 7.46 6.93 25.54
CA ASN A 102 8.86 7.18 25.94
C ASN A 102 9.86 6.24 25.23
N MET A 103 9.60 5.95 23.95
CA MET A 103 10.43 5.02 23.20
C MET A 103 11.86 5.56 23.05
N PRO A 104 12.88 4.70 23.12
CA PRO A 104 14.25 5.11 22.86
C PRO A 104 14.34 5.73 21.46
N ASP A 105 15.31 6.61 21.27
CA ASP A 105 15.58 7.28 20.01
C ASP A 105 16.09 6.25 18.98
N ALA A 106 15.16 5.49 18.42
CA ALA A 106 15.43 4.43 17.45
C ALA A 106 15.24 4.96 16.03
N ASP A 107 16.08 4.49 15.13
CA ASP A 107 15.93 4.77 13.70
C ASP A 107 14.68 4.04 13.19
N VAL A 108 13.77 4.79 12.56
CA VAL A 108 12.54 4.24 11.98
C VAL A 108 12.39 4.72 10.55
N VAL A 109 12.14 3.78 9.66
CA VAL A 109 11.77 4.04 8.27
C VAL A 109 10.42 3.41 8.00
N VAL A 110 9.47 4.21 7.54
CA VAL A 110 8.18 3.72 7.06
C VAL A 110 8.13 3.88 5.56
N SER A 111 7.85 2.79 4.86
CA SER A 111 7.74 2.79 3.40
C SER A 111 6.43 2.17 2.92
N PHE A 112 6.00 2.54 1.72
CA PHE A 112 4.81 2.01 1.05
C PHE A 112 5.15 1.55 -0.37
N GLY A 113 4.65 0.41 -0.78
CA GLY A 113 4.88 -0.13 -2.11
C GLY A 113 4.13 -1.43 -2.37
N ARG A 114 4.43 -2.07 -3.48
CA ARG A 114 3.98 -3.44 -3.71
C ARG A 114 4.90 -4.41 -2.98
N TYR A 115 4.33 -5.52 -2.55
CA TYR A 115 5.10 -6.58 -1.93
C TYR A 115 6.23 -7.04 -2.87
N MET A 116 7.46 -7.11 -2.35
CA MET A 116 8.69 -7.48 -3.08
C MET A 116 9.09 -6.54 -4.23
N GLU A 117 8.47 -5.37 -4.36
CA GLU A 117 8.84 -4.35 -5.34
C GLU A 117 9.48 -3.13 -4.66
N LYS A 118 9.86 -2.13 -5.47
CA LYS A 118 10.36 -0.85 -4.96
C LYS A 118 9.30 -0.17 -4.10
N SER A 119 9.69 0.21 -2.90
CA SER A 119 8.86 0.99 -1.97
C SER A 119 9.27 2.46 -1.97
N ILE A 120 8.29 3.31 -1.66
CA ILE A 120 8.47 4.75 -1.53
C ILE A 120 8.54 5.07 -0.03
N PRO A 121 9.58 5.76 0.45
CA PRO A 121 9.64 6.18 1.84
C PRO A 121 8.53 7.20 2.11
N LEU A 122 7.75 6.96 3.17
CA LEU A 122 6.72 7.85 3.67
C LEU A 122 7.24 8.70 4.83
N TYR A 123 8.07 8.11 5.69
CA TYR A 123 8.61 8.74 6.87
C TYR A 123 9.97 8.14 7.21
N GLN A 124 10.87 8.97 7.73
CA GLN A 124 12.17 8.56 8.24
C GLN A 124 12.52 9.39 9.45
N ARG A 125 12.93 8.70 10.52
CA ARG A 125 13.50 9.27 11.74
C ARG A 125 14.85 8.62 12.01
N GLY A 126 15.88 9.40 12.36
CA GLY A 126 17.23 8.91 12.67
C GLY A 126 18.27 9.18 11.60
N LYS A 127 19.48 8.65 11.79
CA LYS A 127 20.68 8.98 10.99
C LYS A 127 20.87 8.16 9.71
N THR A 128 19.84 7.61 9.13
CA THR A 128 19.99 6.68 8.00
C THR A 128 20.17 7.43 6.66
N ASP A 129 21.25 8.22 6.52
CA ASP A 129 21.57 8.91 5.26
C ASP A 129 22.10 7.97 4.15
N GLU A 130 22.35 6.69 4.42
CA GLU A 130 23.10 5.82 3.49
C GLU A 130 22.30 4.71 2.79
N ILE A 131 21.12 4.35 3.24
CA ILE A 131 20.43 3.14 2.72
C ILE A 131 19.82 3.35 1.33
N PHE A 132 19.47 4.57 0.95
CA PHE A 132 18.81 4.84 -0.34
C PHE A 132 19.71 5.35 -1.46
N SER A 133 21.00 5.61 -1.20
CA SER A 133 21.93 6.11 -2.23
C SER A 133 22.58 5.01 -3.09
N SER A 134 22.47 3.74 -2.73
CA SER A 134 23.15 2.63 -3.43
C SER A 134 22.34 1.95 -4.55
N GLY A 135 21.15 2.46 -4.89
CA GLY A 135 20.25 1.88 -5.89
C GLY A 135 20.36 2.44 -7.32
N ASN A 136 21.32 3.33 -7.61
CA ASN A 136 21.51 3.90 -8.93
C ASN A 136 22.89 3.52 -9.52
N ARG A 137 23.02 2.27 -9.94
CA ARG A 137 24.01 1.85 -10.95
C ARG A 137 23.46 0.75 -11.82
#